data_d33b6e6ee0b66b442a6a567ed3649b5e
#
_entry.id   d33b6e6ee0b66b442a6a567ed3649b5e
#
_cell.length_a   1.000
_cell.length_b   1.000
_cell.length_c   1.000
_cell.angle_alpha   90.00
_cell.angle_beta   90.00
_cell.angle_gamma   90.00
#
_symmetry.space_group_name_H-M   'P 1'
#
loop_
_entity.id
_entity.type
_entity.pdbx_description
1 polymer ?
#
loop_
_entity_poly.entity_id
_entity_poly.type
_entity_poly.pdbx_seq_one_letter_code
_entity_poly.pdbx_strand_id
1 'polypeptide(L)'
;MVVASSASGIELIKKAYSAFNARDLDGALATMRTDVVWPNGMEGGTVHGHDGVRAYWTRQWGMINPHVEAKTFTPDSSGRIVVGVHQVVRELSGKVMFDRMVEHVYTLKDGLIQTMDIRE
;
A
#
# COMPACT_ATOMS: atom_id res chain seq x y z
N MET A 1 -23.20 15.88 -10.42
CA MET A 1 -22.44 15.22 -9.37
C MET A 1 -21.31 14.39 -9.98
N VAL A 2 -20.15 14.60 -9.48
CA VAL A 2 -19.01 13.81 -9.94
C VAL A 2 -18.80 12.67 -8.95
N VAL A 3 -19.00 11.47 -9.41
CA VAL A 3 -18.56 10.31 -8.65
C VAL A 3 -17.03 10.30 -8.78
N ALA A 4 -16.36 10.21 -7.65
CA ALA A 4 -14.92 10.02 -7.68
C ALA A 4 -14.66 8.82 -8.60
N SER A 5 -14.05 9.07 -9.74
CA SER A 5 -13.86 8.02 -10.73
C SER A 5 -12.81 7.04 -10.20
N SER A 6 -12.99 5.77 -10.54
CA SER A 6 -11.98 4.76 -10.25
C SER A 6 -10.63 5.16 -10.82
N ALA A 7 -10.59 5.91 -11.91
CA ALA A 7 -9.36 6.38 -12.51
C ALA A 7 -8.57 7.29 -11.56
N SER A 8 -9.25 8.21 -10.85
CA SER A 8 -8.57 9.08 -9.87
C SER A 8 -8.02 8.27 -8.70
N GLY A 9 -8.79 7.29 -8.22
CA GLY A 9 -8.34 6.39 -7.16
C GLY A 9 -7.16 5.54 -7.57
N ILE A 10 -7.18 5.03 -8.80
CA ILE A 10 -6.08 4.24 -9.35
C ILE A 10 -4.81 5.08 -9.44
N GLU A 11 -4.91 6.32 -9.90
CA GLU A 11 -3.75 7.21 -9.99
C GLU A 11 -3.18 7.53 -8.62
N LEU A 12 -4.04 7.72 -7.62
CA LEU A 12 -3.62 7.92 -6.24
C LEU A 12 -2.84 6.71 -5.72
N ILE A 13 -3.36 5.51 -5.96
CA ILE A 13 -2.72 4.25 -5.53
C ILE A 13 -1.38 4.06 -6.22
N LYS A 14 -1.28 4.38 -7.51
CA LYS A 14 -0.01 4.33 -8.23
C LYS A 14 1.04 5.23 -7.59
N LYS A 15 0.64 6.43 -7.15
CA LYS A 15 1.54 7.33 -6.44
C LYS A 15 2.02 6.71 -5.13
N ALA A 16 1.14 6.02 -4.41
CA ALA A 16 1.50 5.35 -3.16
C ALA A 16 2.57 4.28 -3.39
N TYR A 17 2.42 3.44 -4.41
CA TYR A 17 3.42 2.42 -4.73
C TYR A 17 4.75 3.05 -5.15
N SER A 18 4.70 4.06 -5.98
CA SER A 18 5.90 4.75 -6.44
C SER A 18 6.66 5.35 -5.26
N ALA A 19 5.96 6.01 -4.35
CA ALA A 19 6.56 6.60 -3.16
C ALA A 19 7.14 5.52 -2.24
N PHE A 20 6.41 4.42 -2.04
CA PHE A 20 6.90 3.30 -1.22
C PHE A 20 8.21 2.75 -1.77
N ASN A 21 8.26 2.47 -3.07
CA ASN A 21 9.46 1.91 -3.69
C ASN A 21 10.63 2.90 -3.67
N ALA A 22 10.33 4.20 -3.74
CA ALA A 22 11.35 5.25 -3.66
C ALA A 22 11.77 5.56 -2.21
N ARG A 23 11.12 4.91 -1.23
CA ARG A 23 11.31 5.19 0.20
C ARG A 23 10.92 6.62 0.57
N ASP A 24 9.99 7.20 -0.19
CA ASP A 24 9.46 8.53 0.05
C ASP A 24 8.25 8.43 0.99
N LEU A 25 8.54 8.44 2.27
CA LEU A 25 7.54 8.22 3.31
C LEU A 25 6.48 9.33 3.30
N ASP A 26 6.91 10.58 3.21
CA ASP A 26 5.97 11.71 3.20
C ASP A 26 5.08 11.69 1.95
N GLY A 27 5.64 11.35 0.79
CA GLY A 27 4.86 11.22 -0.43
C GLY A 27 3.82 10.12 -0.34
N ALA A 28 4.17 8.99 0.26
CA ALA A 28 3.22 7.90 0.47
C ALA A 28 2.13 8.29 1.46
N LEU A 29 2.49 8.90 2.58
CA LEU A 29 1.52 9.32 3.59
C LEU A 29 0.55 10.38 3.06
N ALA A 30 1.00 11.20 2.11
CA ALA A 30 0.13 12.19 1.47
C ALA A 30 -1.03 11.55 0.68
N THR A 31 -0.93 10.27 0.32
CA THR A 31 -2.02 9.54 -0.35
C THR A 31 -3.03 8.96 0.63
N MET A 32 -2.76 9.04 1.93
CA MET A 32 -3.54 8.38 2.98
C MET A 32 -4.27 9.39 3.85
N ARG A 33 -5.46 8.99 4.32
CA ARG A 33 -6.17 9.76 5.33
C ARG A 33 -5.38 9.74 6.64
N THR A 34 -5.58 10.76 7.46
CA THR A 34 -4.94 10.82 8.78
C THR A 34 -5.36 9.69 9.71
N ASP A 35 -6.53 9.08 9.45
CA ASP A 35 -7.06 7.95 10.21
C ASP A 35 -6.87 6.61 9.49
N VAL A 36 -5.93 6.53 8.58
CA VAL A 36 -5.67 5.33 7.78
C VAL A 36 -5.43 4.10 8.65
N VAL A 37 -5.93 2.94 8.20
CA VAL A 37 -5.67 1.65 8.82
C VAL A 37 -4.89 0.80 7.82
N TRP A 38 -3.72 0.36 8.22
CA TRP A 38 -2.79 -0.35 7.34
C TRP A 38 -2.42 -1.71 7.93
N PRO A 39 -2.32 -2.77 7.12
CA PRO A 39 -1.98 -4.08 7.65
C PRO A 39 -0.50 -4.13 8.02
N ASN A 40 -0.21 -4.76 9.15
CA ASN A 40 1.17 -5.05 9.56
C ASN A 40 1.52 -6.46 9.10
N GLY A 41 2.08 -6.56 7.90
CA GLY A 41 2.41 -7.84 7.28
C GLY A 41 3.57 -8.56 7.93
N MET A 42 4.38 -7.88 8.73
CA MET A 42 5.53 -8.47 9.41
C MET A 42 5.15 -9.12 10.74
N GLU A 43 4.30 -8.46 11.50
CA GLU A 43 4.04 -8.83 12.90
C GLU A 43 2.58 -9.23 13.13
N GLY A 44 1.73 -9.04 12.13
CA GLY A 44 0.30 -9.28 12.25
C GLY A 44 -0.45 -8.07 12.79
N GLY A 45 -1.77 -8.08 12.61
CA GLY A 45 -2.61 -6.98 13.03
C GLY A 45 -2.53 -5.78 12.11
N THR A 46 -2.78 -4.60 12.64
CA THR A 46 -2.81 -3.37 11.89
C THR A 46 -2.07 -2.25 12.61
N VAL A 47 -1.67 -1.24 11.83
CA VAL A 47 -1.16 0.04 12.37
C VAL A 47 -2.14 1.14 11.97
N HIS A 48 -2.20 2.21 12.74
CA HIS A 48 -3.22 3.24 12.59
C HIS A 48 -2.60 4.62 12.44
N GLY A 49 -3.14 5.38 11.49
CA GLY A 49 -2.77 6.77 11.26
C GLY A 49 -1.40 6.92 10.61
N HIS A 50 -1.06 8.16 10.26
CA HIS A 50 0.22 8.46 9.63
C HIS A 50 1.40 8.05 10.53
N ASP A 51 1.32 8.32 11.82
CA ASP A 51 2.42 7.98 12.75
C ASP A 51 2.62 6.46 12.84
N GLY A 52 1.52 5.69 12.86
CA GLY A 52 1.60 4.24 12.89
C GLY A 52 2.24 3.67 11.63
N VAL A 53 1.83 4.16 10.46
CA VAL A 53 2.41 3.73 9.18
C VAL A 53 3.87 4.14 9.10
N ARG A 54 4.19 5.37 9.49
CA ARG A 54 5.58 5.87 9.49
C ARG A 54 6.49 4.98 10.34
N ALA A 55 6.07 4.68 11.55
CA ALA A 55 6.86 3.85 12.47
C ALA A 55 7.05 2.43 11.91
N TYR A 56 5.98 1.85 11.37
CA TYR A 56 6.01 0.51 10.80
C TYR A 56 6.95 0.42 9.59
N TRP A 57 6.81 1.33 8.62
CA TRP A 57 7.63 1.30 7.41
C TRP A 57 9.09 1.62 7.70
N THR A 58 9.35 2.56 8.61
CA THR A 58 10.73 2.88 9.02
C THR A 58 11.40 1.64 9.61
N ARG A 59 10.69 0.92 10.47
CA ARG A 59 11.20 -0.32 11.07
C ARG A 59 11.39 -1.40 9.99
N GLN A 60 10.41 -1.57 9.10
CA GLN A 60 10.45 -2.57 8.04
C GLN A 60 11.66 -2.34 7.12
N TRP A 61 11.86 -1.11 6.67
CA TRP A 61 12.96 -0.77 5.76
C TRP A 61 14.34 -0.89 6.42
N GLY A 62 14.40 -0.91 7.74
CA GLY A 62 15.64 -1.17 8.47
C GLY A 62 15.98 -2.65 8.57
N MET A 63 15.04 -3.53 8.25
CA MET A 63 15.18 -4.99 8.40
C MET A 63 15.17 -5.72 7.07
N ILE A 64 14.39 -5.24 6.10
CA ILE A 64 14.24 -5.88 4.80
C ILE A 64 14.16 -4.81 3.71
N ASN A 65 14.28 -5.25 2.46
CA ASN A 65 14.18 -4.38 1.30
C ASN A 65 13.01 -4.86 0.43
N PRO A 66 11.78 -4.39 0.68
CA PRO A 66 10.62 -4.78 -0.10
C PRO A 66 10.47 -3.92 -1.35
N HIS A 67 10.00 -4.55 -2.43
CA HIS A 67 9.62 -3.88 -3.67
C HIS A 67 8.26 -4.39 -4.09
N VAL A 68 7.36 -3.49 -4.45
CA VAL A 68 6.00 -3.84 -4.87
C VAL A 68 5.72 -3.23 -6.23
N GLU A 69 5.23 -4.04 -7.15
CA GLU A 69 4.86 -3.59 -8.48
C GLU A 69 3.39 -3.90 -8.71
N ALA A 70 2.60 -2.85 -8.88
CA ALA A 70 1.18 -2.98 -9.16
C ALA A 70 1.00 -3.40 -10.63
N LYS A 71 0.33 -4.52 -10.85
CA LYS A 71 0.12 -5.09 -12.19
C LYS A 71 -1.28 -4.83 -12.73
N THR A 72 -2.29 -4.94 -11.89
CA THR A 72 -3.69 -4.80 -12.29
C THR A 72 -4.45 -3.98 -11.27
N PHE A 73 -5.46 -3.24 -11.74
CA PHE A 73 -6.33 -2.42 -10.89
C PHE A 73 -7.77 -2.72 -11.28
N THR A 74 -8.54 -3.29 -10.38
CA THR A 74 -9.90 -3.71 -10.65
C THR A 74 -10.86 -3.15 -9.60
N PRO A 75 -11.73 -2.20 -9.96
CA PRO A 75 -12.79 -1.77 -9.04
C PRO A 75 -13.74 -2.93 -8.77
N ASP A 76 -14.14 -3.11 -7.52
CA ASP A 76 -15.12 -4.14 -7.19
C ASP A 76 -16.52 -3.53 -6.99
N SER A 77 -17.50 -4.40 -6.74
CA SER A 77 -18.89 -3.98 -6.63
C SER A 77 -19.18 -3.13 -5.38
N SER A 78 -18.28 -3.15 -4.41
CA SER A 78 -18.43 -2.35 -3.18
C SER A 78 -17.74 -1.00 -3.27
N GLY A 79 -17.11 -0.68 -4.41
CA GLY A 79 -16.39 0.58 -4.61
C GLY A 79 -14.94 0.54 -4.14
N ARG A 80 -14.44 -0.62 -3.71
CA ARG A 80 -13.05 -0.79 -3.38
C ARG A 80 -12.24 -1.04 -4.66
N ILE A 81 -10.93 -0.87 -4.57
CA ILE A 81 -10.04 -1.15 -5.69
C ILE A 81 -9.14 -2.32 -5.31
N VAL A 82 -9.20 -3.38 -6.10
CA VAL A 82 -8.37 -4.57 -5.92
C VAL A 82 -7.16 -4.45 -6.83
N VAL A 83 -5.97 -4.50 -6.24
CA VAL A 83 -4.71 -4.35 -6.98
C VAL A 83 -3.97 -5.67 -6.95
N GLY A 84 -3.67 -6.21 -8.15
CA GLY A 84 -2.78 -7.36 -8.27
C GLY A 84 -1.34 -6.86 -8.18
N VAL A 85 -0.57 -7.40 -7.25
CA VAL A 85 0.76 -6.89 -6.92
C VAL A 85 1.79 -8.01 -7.02
N HIS A 86 2.87 -7.73 -7.73
CA HIS A 86 4.07 -8.57 -7.68
C HIS A 86 4.95 -8.04 -6.56
N GLN A 87 5.14 -8.86 -5.55
CA GLN A 87 5.91 -8.49 -4.37
C GLN A 87 7.22 -9.26 -4.33
N VAL A 88 8.33 -8.55 -4.29
CA VAL A 88 9.65 -9.13 -4.10
C VAL A 88 10.22 -8.53 -2.82
N VAL A 89 10.51 -9.37 -1.85
CA VAL A 89 11.12 -8.95 -0.60
C VAL A 89 12.51 -9.55 -0.51
N ARG A 90 13.49 -8.70 -0.29
CA ARG A 90 14.89 -9.11 -0.17
C ARG A 90 15.41 -8.83 1.22
N GLU A 91 16.40 -9.61 1.64
CA GLU A 91 17.23 -9.22 2.78
C GLU A 91 18.01 -7.96 2.41
N LEU A 92 18.50 -7.23 3.39
CA LEU A 92 19.32 -6.04 3.12
C LEU A 92 20.58 -6.40 2.32
N SER A 93 21.05 -7.66 2.41
CA SER A 93 22.16 -8.17 1.61
C SER A 93 21.82 -8.33 0.13
N GLY A 94 20.54 -8.28 -0.24
CA GLY A 94 20.06 -8.47 -1.61
C GLY A 94 19.48 -9.85 -1.91
N LYS A 95 19.60 -10.81 -0.99
CA LYS A 95 19.05 -12.15 -1.18
C LYS A 95 17.53 -12.12 -1.18
N VAL A 96 16.90 -12.77 -2.16
CA VAL A 96 15.44 -12.82 -2.24
C VAL A 96 14.90 -13.74 -1.14
N MET A 97 13.97 -13.20 -0.33
CA MET A 97 13.25 -13.95 0.69
C MET A 97 11.91 -14.43 0.15
N PHE A 98 11.18 -13.54 -0.53
CA PHE A 98 9.86 -13.82 -1.12
C PHE A 98 9.79 -13.22 -2.52
N ASP A 99 9.15 -13.94 -3.42
CA ASP A 99 8.82 -13.46 -4.77
C ASP A 99 7.46 -14.06 -5.09
N ARG A 100 6.40 -13.25 -5.00
CA ARG A 100 5.04 -13.78 -5.11
C ARG A 100 4.06 -12.72 -5.59
N MET A 101 2.89 -13.20 -6.05
CA MET A 101 1.75 -12.35 -6.35
C MET A 101 0.84 -12.31 -5.14
N VAL A 102 0.39 -11.12 -4.80
CA VAL A 102 -0.62 -10.90 -3.75
C VAL A 102 -1.64 -9.90 -4.26
N GLU A 103 -2.75 -9.76 -3.55
CA GLU A 103 -3.72 -8.71 -3.82
C GLU A 103 -3.77 -7.73 -2.68
N HIS A 104 -3.80 -6.46 -3.02
CA HIS A 104 -4.04 -5.38 -2.07
C HIS A 104 -5.42 -4.80 -2.36
N VAL A 105 -6.27 -4.70 -1.33
CA VAL A 105 -7.62 -4.19 -1.47
C VAL A 105 -7.71 -2.85 -0.76
N TYR A 106 -8.01 -1.80 -1.51
CA TYR A 106 -8.04 -0.43 -1.00
C TYR A 106 -9.46 0.07 -0.85
N THR A 107 -9.74 0.67 0.30
CA THR A 107 -10.94 1.47 0.50
C THR A 107 -10.51 2.93 0.54
N LEU A 108 -11.13 3.74 -0.33
CA LEU A 108 -10.85 5.17 -0.40
C LEU A 108 -12.00 5.94 0.24
N LYS A 109 -11.68 7.08 0.85
CA LYS A 109 -12.67 7.99 1.38
C LYS A 109 -12.15 9.42 1.21
N ASP A 110 -13.02 10.30 0.68
CA ASP A 110 -12.68 11.70 0.44
C ASP A 110 -11.43 11.85 -0.45
N GLY A 111 -11.26 10.93 -1.39
CA GLY A 111 -10.14 10.97 -2.35
C GLY A 111 -8.82 10.48 -1.81
N LEU A 112 -8.78 9.90 -0.61
CA LEU A 112 -7.55 9.38 0.01
C LEU A 112 -7.74 7.94 0.45
N ILE A 113 -6.64 7.23 0.68
CA ILE A 113 -6.67 5.84 1.16
C ILE A 113 -7.10 5.84 2.62
N GLN A 114 -8.16 5.09 2.93
CA GLN A 114 -8.62 4.89 4.30
C GLN A 114 -8.17 3.56 4.86
N THR A 115 -8.29 2.48 4.09
CA THR A 115 -7.82 1.16 4.53
C THR A 115 -7.15 0.44 3.39
N MET A 116 -6.27 -0.47 3.73
CA MET A 116 -5.72 -1.44 2.81
C MET A 116 -5.74 -2.80 3.49
N ASP A 117 -6.13 -3.83 2.75
CA ASP A 117 -6.12 -5.22 3.21
C ASP A 117 -5.30 -6.05 2.23
N ILE A 118 -4.62 -7.06 2.74
CA ILE A 118 -3.83 -7.98 1.92
C ILE A 118 -4.62 -9.28 1.77
N ARG A 119 -4.75 -9.76 0.53
CA ARG A 119 -5.28 -11.09 0.21
C ARG A 119 -4.22 -11.88 -0.54
N GLU A 120 -4.07 -13.12 -0.16
CA GLU A 120 -3.10 -14.01 -0.81
C GLU A 120 -3.74 -15.00 -1.77
#